data_147671afcc46da462f72e6f814c9f302
#
_entry.id   147671afcc46da462f72e6f814c9f302
#
_cell.length_a   1.000
_cell.length_b   1.000
_cell.length_c   1.000
_cell.angle_alpha   90.00
_cell.angle_beta   90.00
_cell.angle_gamma   90.00
#
_symmetry.space_group_name_H-M   'P 1'
#
loop_
_entity.id
_entity.type
_entity.pdbx_description
1 polymer ?
#
loop_
_entity_poly.entity_id
_entity_poly.type
_entity_poly.pdbx_seq_one_letter_code
_entity_poly.pdbx_strand_id
1 'polypeptide(L)'
;HVRSRRQRQMCIRDSSKEDQDACFFKAVAVAKQILENQIESANAVNRADEKVQQAYKNSRDGIVVLPCYLPWKNGLYKTDALFVIYPSQRGGWSAQCVTDHKTKKPKLPFPQSWAGQPQEVIEQKSGLEGISFCHASRFLITAKDKETALAACRQVLKNNGRL
;
A
#
# COMPACT_ATOMS: atom_id res chain seq x y z
N HIS A 1 -31.32 -24.75 -27.56
CA HIS A 1 -30.22 -23.88 -28.03
C HIS A 1 -29.87 -22.86 -26.94
N VAL A 2 -28.79 -23.09 -26.22
CA VAL A 2 -28.26 -22.10 -25.27
C VAL A 2 -27.46 -21.07 -26.07
N ARG A 3 -28.06 -19.91 -26.35
CA ARG A 3 -27.32 -18.78 -26.93
C ARG A 3 -26.20 -18.37 -26.00
N SER A 4 -24.96 -18.27 -26.50
CA SER A 4 -23.83 -17.86 -25.71
C SER A 4 -24.05 -16.46 -25.10
N ARG A 5 -23.41 -16.16 -23.98
CA ARG A 5 -23.48 -14.82 -23.33
C ARG A 5 -23.15 -13.69 -24.32
N ARG A 6 -22.24 -13.95 -25.26
CA ARG A 6 -21.83 -13.03 -26.32
C ARG A 6 -22.96 -12.70 -27.30
N GLN A 7 -23.72 -13.71 -27.71
CA GLN A 7 -24.90 -13.52 -28.60
C GLN A 7 -26.05 -12.78 -27.91
N ARG A 8 -26.26 -13.01 -26.60
CA ARG A 8 -27.26 -12.26 -25.83
C ARG A 8 -26.93 -10.78 -25.71
N GLN A 9 -25.64 -10.43 -25.50
CA GLN A 9 -25.19 -9.04 -25.46
C GLN A 9 -25.36 -8.36 -26.84
N MET A 10 -25.09 -9.05 -27.94
CA MET A 10 -25.33 -8.52 -29.28
C MET A 10 -26.81 -8.26 -29.50
N CYS A 11 -27.69 -9.21 -29.19
CA CYS A 11 -29.15 -9.05 -29.38
C CYS A 11 -29.74 -7.88 -28.56
N ILE A 12 -29.21 -7.61 -27.34
CA ILE A 12 -29.67 -6.47 -26.55
C ILE A 12 -29.21 -5.14 -27.18
N ARG A 13 -28.02 -5.09 -27.80
CA ARG A 13 -27.53 -3.91 -28.52
C ARG A 13 -28.29 -3.65 -29.81
N ASP A 14 -28.58 -4.70 -30.57
CA ASP A 14 -29.34 -4.61 -31.84
C ASP A 14 -30.80 -4.16 -31.64
N SER A 15 -31.33 -4.27 -30.44
CA SER A 15 -32.67 -3.78 -30.09
C SER A 15 -32.69 -2.33 -29.60
N SER A 16 -31.50 -1.69 -29.38
CA SER A 16 -31.44 -0.28 -29.05
C SER A 16 -31.54 0.59 -30.31
N LYS A 17 -32.23 1.73 -30.21
CA LYS A 17 -32.30 2.73 -31.29
C LYS A 17 -31.00 3.56 -31.40
N GLU A 18 -29.95 3.23 -30.65
CA GLU A 18 -28.68 3.91 -30.72
C GLU A 18 -27.89 3.46 -31.96
N ASP A 19 -27.26 4.44 -32.61
CA ASP A 19 -26.33 4.17 -33.71
C ASP A 19 -25.16 3.29 -33.22
N GLN A 20 -24.96 2.15 -33.88
CA GLN A 20 -23.94 1.16 -33.53
C GLN A 20 -22.51 1.77 -33.55
N ASP A 21 -22.25 2.65 -34.54
CA ASP A 21 -20.97 3.32 -34.65
C ASP A 21 -20.75 4.29 -33.50
N ALA A 22 -21.79 5.03 -33.10
CA ALA A 22 -21.70 5.91 -31.92
C ALA A 22 -21.43 5.10 -30.63
N CYS A 23 -22.06 3.96 -30.46
CA CYS A 23 -21.82 3.06 -29.33
C CYS A 23 -20.40 2.47 -29.36
N PHE A 24 -19.91 2.12 -30.54
CA PHE A 24 -18.53 1.65 -30.71
C PHE A 24 -17.52 2.72 -30.32
N PHE A 25 -17.66 3.95 -30.82
CA PHE A 25 -16.74 5.04 -30.49
C PHE A 25 -16.80 5.43 -29.01
N LYS A 26 -17.97 5.38 -28.37
CA LYS A 26 -18.06 5.53 -26.90
C LYS A 26 -17.25 4.44 -26.18
N ALA A 27 -17.34 3.19 -26.60
CA ALA A 27 -16.56 2.10 -26.02
C ALA A 27 -15.06 2.26 -26.26
N VAL A 28 -14.64 2.72 -27.44
CA VAL A 28 -13.25 3.04 -27.76
C VAL A 28 -12.72 4.16 -26.85
N ALA A 29 -13.51 5.22 -26.63
CA ALA A 29 -13.11 6.32 -25.73
C ALA A 29 -12.89 5.83 -24.29
N VAL A 30 -13.76 4.98 -23.78
CA VAL A 30 -13.60 4.37 -22.44
C VAL A 30 -12.36 3.48 -22.38
N ALA A 31 -12.14 2.63 -23.38
CA ALA A 31 -10.95 1.76 -23.45
C ALA A 31 -9.65 2.57 -23.51
N LYS A 32 -9.63 3.65 -24.29
CA LYS A 32 -8.50 4.59 -24.37
C LYS A 32 -8.21 5.20 -23.01
N GLN A 33 -9.22 5.72 -22.31
CA GLN A 33 -9.06 6.32 -20.98
C GLN A 33 -8.50 5.31 -19.96
N ILE A 34 -8.98 4.07 -19.99
CA ILE A 34 -8.46 3.01 -19.12
C ILE A 34 -6.97 2.75 -19.41
N LEU A 35 -6.60 2.66 -20.67
CA LEU A 35 -5.22 2.44 -21.09
C LEU A 35 -4.30 3.60 -20.67
N GLU A 36 -4.72 4.83 -20.92
CA GLU A 36 -3.98 6.04 -20.51
C GLU A 36 -3.76 6.07 -18.99
N ASN A 37 -4.77 5.76 -18.20
CA ASN A 37 -4.66 5.67 -16.74
C ASN A 37 -3.68 4.57 -16.31
N GLN A 38 -3.65 3.41 -16.98
CA GLN A 38 -2.70 2.33 -16.70
C GLN A 38 -1.25 2.74 -17.03
N ILE A 39 -1.05 3.40 -18.17
CA ILE A 39 0.27 3.92 -18.58
C ILE A 39 0.77 4.96 -17.56
N GLU A 40 -0.08 5.91 -17.17
CA GLU A 40 0.30 6.94 -16.18
C GLU A 40 0.62 6.33 -14.81
N SER A 41 -0.16 5.32 -14.39
CA SER A 41 0.09 4.57 -13.16
C SER A 41 1.45 3.85 -13.21
N ALA A 42 1.78 3.19 -14.32
CA ALA A 42 3.07 2.53 -14.51
C ALA A 42 4.23 3.52 -14.50
N ASN A 43 4.08 4.67 -15.17
CA ASN A 43 5.06 5.74 -15.17
C ASN A 43 5.27 6.33 -13.76
N ALA A 44 4.19 6.50 -12.99
CA ALA A 44 4.29 6.97 -11.61
C ALA A 44 5.08 5.99 -10.72
N VAL A 45 4.90 4.69 -10.91
CA VAL A 45 5.68 3.66 -10.20
C VAL A 45 7.16 3.77 -10.57
N ASN A 46 7.50 3.90 -11.85
CA ASN A 46 8.89 4.02 -12.30
C ASN A 46 9.56 5.28 -11.74
N ARG A 47 8.88 6.44 -11.80
CA ARG A 47 9.38 7.69 -11.21
C ARG A 47 9.57 7.61 -9.69
N ALA A 48 8.75 6.83 -9.02
CA ALA A 48 8.86 6.65 -7.57
C ALA A 48 10.01 5.72 -7.18
N ASP A 49 10.35 4.73 -8.02
CA ASP A 49 11.32 3.70 -7.68
C ASP A 49 12.71 4.30 -7.38
N GLU A 50 13.17 5.26 -8.15
CA GLU A 50 14.44 5.96 -7.90
C GLU A 50 14.48 6.59 -6.50
N LYS A 51 13.41 7.29 -6.11
CA LYS A 51 13.29 7.92 -4.78
C LYS A 51 13.23 6.87 -3.67
N VAL A 52 12.52 5.77 -3.90
CA VAL A 52 12.45 4.65 -2.96
C VAL A 52 13.80 4.00 -2.78
N GLN A 53 14.54 3.75 -3.87
CA GLN A 53 15.89 3.18 -3.83
C GLN A 53 16.88 4.12 -3.12
N GLN A 54 16.78 5.42 -3.34
CA GLN A 54 17.61 6.39 -2.62
C GLN A 54 17.28 6.41 -1.13
N ALA A 55 16.00 6.39 -0.76
CA ALA A 55 15.59 6.31 0.65
C ALA A 55 16.05 5.00 1.29
N TYR A 56 16.01 3.88 0.55
CA TYR A 56 16.51 2.60 1.03
C TYR A 56 18.02 2.62 1.27
N LYS A 57 18.84 3.19 0.37
CA LYS A 57 20.29 3.34 0.57
C LYS A 57 20.64 4.17 1.81
N ASN A 58 19.78 5.11 2.16
CA ASN A 58 19.94 5.96 3.36
C ASN A 58 19.27 5.36 4.61
N SER A 59 18.66 4.17 4.48
CA SER A 59 17.96 3.52 5.59
C SER A 59 18.94 2.98 6.64
N ARG A 60 18.48 2.90 7.89
CA ARG A 60 19.20 2.28 9.00
C ARG A 60 18.30 1.23 9.63
N ASP A 61 18.90 0.15 10.10
CA ASP A 61 18.21 -0.93 10.83
C ASP A 61 17.03 -1.55 10.05
N GLY A 62 17.07 -1.51 8.71
CA GLY A 62 15.98 -1.99 7.88
C GLY A 62 14.72 -1.12 7.91
N ILE A 63 14.80 0.14 8.40
CA ILE A 63 13.71 1.11 8.42
C ILE A 63 13.91 2.15 7.32
N VAL A 64 13.05 2.18 6.33
CA VAL A 64 13.05 3.13 5.21
C VAL A 64 12.09 4.27 5.51
N VAL A 65 12.56 5.51 5.44
CA VAL A 65 11.71 6.71 5.64
C VAL A 65 11.51 7.41 4.31
N LEU A 66 10.27 7.58 3.92
CA LEU A 66 9.88 8.28 2.69
C LEU A 66 9.37 9.69 3.02
N PRO A 67 9.68 10.71 2.18
CA PRO A 67 9.21 12.08 2.40
C PRO A 67 7.71 12.27 2.13
N CYS A 68 7.11 11.37 1.37
CA CYS A 68 5.68 11.30 1.05
C CYS A 68 5.30 9.85 0.76
N TYR A 69 4.00 9.57 0.65
CA TYR A 69 3.56 8.26 0.17
C TYR A 69 4.02 8.05 -1.28
N LEU A 70 4.76 6.98 -1.52
CA LEU A 70 5.23 6.52 -2.83
C LEU A 70 4.85 5.05 -3.01
N PRO A 71 4.67 4.55 -4.24
CA PRO A 71 4.45 3.13 -4.52
C PRO A 71 5.74 2.32 -4.33
N TRP A 72 6.13 2.09 -3.10
CA TRP A 72 7.40 1.52 -2.65
C TRP A 72 7.49 -0.02 -2.71
N LYS A 73 6.34 -0.72 -2.82
CA LYS A 73 6.29 -2.18 -2.65
C LYS A 73 7.23 -2.92 -3.59
N ASN A 74 7.18 -2.60 -4.88
CA ASN A 74 7.99 -3.28 -5.90
C ASN A 74 9.50 -3.08 -5.67
N GLY A 75 9.90 -1.88 -5.26
CA GLY A 75 11.30 -1.55 -5.02
C GLY A 75 11.89 -2.21 -3.76
N LEU A 76 11.06 -2.59 -2.78
CA LEU A 76 11.53 -3.08 -1.49
C LEU A 76 11.27 -4.57 -1.21
N TYR A 77 10.51 -5.28 -2.03
CA TYR A 77 10.19 -6.69 -1.79
C TYR A 77 11.41 -7.60 -1.65
N LYS A 78 12.43 -7.36 -2.46
CA LYS A 78 13.64 -8.20 -2.52
C LYS A 78 14.78 -7.69 -1.66
N THR A 79 14.60 -6.56 -0.96
CA THR A 79 15.61 -5.96 -0.08
C THR A 79 15.52 -6.53 1.33
N ASP A 80 16.42 -6.16 2.21
CA ASP A 80 16.38 -6.48 3.65
C ASP A 80 15.53 -5.50 4.47
N ALA A 81 14.93 -4.48 3.84
CA ALA A 81 14.02 -3.56 4.50
C ALA A 81 12.88 -4.30 5.22
N LEU A 82 12.58 -3.87 6.43
CA LEU A 82 11.58 -4.47 7.32
C LEU A 82 10.35 -3.56 7.48
N PHE A 83 10.59 -2.25 7.54
CA PHE A 83 9.54 -1.24 7.72
C PHE A 83 9.72 -0.09 6.75
N VAL A 84 8.60 0.50 6.34
CA VAL A 84 8.55 1.75 5.58
C VAL A 84 7.69 2.75 6.34
N ILE A 85 8.24 3.94 6.57
CA ILE A 85 7.59 5.04 7.29
C ILE A 85 7.33 6.18 6.32
N TYR A 86 6.12 6.72 6.31
CA TYR A 86 5.71 7.82 5.42
C TYR A 86 4.58 8.65 6.03
N PRO A 87 4.44 9.95 5.63
CA PRO A 87 3.31 10.77 6.03
C PRO A 87 1.98 10.19 5.56
N SER A 88 1.01 10.08 6.46
CA SER A 88 -0.32 9.59 6.13
C SER A 88 -1.17 10.69 5.48
N GLN A 89 -1.95 10.37 4.46
CA GLN A 89 -2.92 11.30 3.84
C GLN A 89 -4.05 11.71 4.79
N ARG A 90 -4.24 10.96 5.88
CA ARG A 90 -5.27 11.21 6.91
C ARG A 90 -4.73 11.98 8.12
N GLY A 91 -3.51 12.50 8.01
CA GLY A 91 -2.77 13.11 9.11
C GLY A 91 -1.87 12.14 9.84
N GLY A 92 -0.83 12.68 10.51
CA GLY A 92 0.19 11.88 11.19
C GLY A 92 1.09 11.09 10.23
N TRP A 93 1.65 10.00 10.75
CA TRP A 93 2.61 9.14 10.05
C TRP A 93 2.18 7.68 10.09
N SER A 94 2.47 6.95 9.03
CA SER A 94 2.23 5.52 8.95
C SER A 94 3.55 4.77 8.95
N ALA A 95 3.63 3.65 9.67
CA ALA A 95 4.69 2.68 9.53
C ALA A 95 4.10 1.36 9.05
N GLN A 96 4.60 0.85 7.94
CA GLN A 96 4.09 -0.36 7.30
C GLN A 96 5.20 -1.40 7.18
N CYS A 97 4.88 -2.65 7.51
CA CYS A 97 5.80 -3.77 7.33
C CYS A 97 6.04 -4.06 5.85
N VAL A 98 7.30 -4.27 5.50
CA VAL A 98 7.63 -4.80 4.17
C VAL A 98 7.19 -6.25 4.09
N THR A 99 6.54 -6.60 3.01
CA THR A 99 6.04 -7.95 2.75
C THR A 99 7.13 -8.80 2.15
N ASP A 100 7.28 -10.02 2.61
CA ASP A 100 8.14 -11.02 1.98
C ASP A 100 7.61 -11.41 0.59
N HIS A 101 8.49 -11.45 -0.39
CA HIS A 101 8.13 -11.72 -1.78
C HIS A 101 7.51 -13.10 -2.00
N LYS A 102 7.99 -14.10 -1.27
CA LYS A 102 7.58 -15.51 -1.45
C LYS A 102 6.30 -15.82 -0.66
N THR A 103 6.30 -15.47 0.62
CA THR A 103 5.21 -15.83 1.55
C THR A 103 4.03 -14.86 1.52
N LYS A 104 4.23 -13.67 0.96
CA LYS A 104 3.24 -12.56 0.96
C LYS A 104 2.82 -12.11 2.36
N LYS A 105 3.59 -12.50 3.39
CA LYS A 105 3.37 -12.09 4.78
C LYS A 105 4.32 -10.96 5.17
N PRO A 106 4.00 -10.13 6.19
CA PRO A 106 4.94 -9.15 6.73
C PRO A 106 6.25 -9.84 7.15
N LYS A 107 7.40 -9.28 6.76
CA LYS A 107 8.72 -9.80 7.16
C LYS A 107 8.91 -9.75 8.67
N LEU A 108 8.42 -8.69 9.30
CA LEU A 108 8.42 -8.51 10.74
C LEU A 108 7.10 -7.82 11.15
N PRO A 109 6.11 -8.55 11.65
CA PRO A 109 4.82 -7.95 12.04
C PRO A 109 4.93 -7.18 13.36
N PHE A 110 4.07 -6.18 13.54
CA PHE A 110 3.90 -5.50 14.83
C PHE A 110 3.42 -6.46 15.93
N PRO A 111 3.61 -6.14 17.22
CA PRO A 111 3.22 -7.01 18.34
C PRO A 111 1.74 -7.40 18.32
N GLN A 112 1.46 -8.64 18.67
CA GLN A 112 0.07 -9.13 18.79
C GLN A 112 -0.73 -8.34 19.82
N SER A 113 -0.07 -7.86 20.86
CA SER A 113 -0.69 -7.05 21.91
C SER A 113 -1.22 -5.70 21.45
N TRP A 114 -0.77 -5.20 20.27
CA TRP A 114 -1.24 -3.93 19.71
C TRP A 114 -2.36 -4.12 18.68
N ALA A 115 -2.52 -5.34 18.16
CA ALA A 115 -3.40 -5.65 17.04
C ALA A 115 -4.87 -5.32 17.33
N GLY A 116 -5.45 -4.36 16.59
CA GLY A 116 -6.85 -3.97 16.71
C GLY A 116 -7.24 -3.34 18.05
N GLN A 117 -6.26 -2.94 18.86
CA GLN A 117 -6.52 -2.33 20.17
C GLN A 117 -6.80 -0.82 20.04
N PRO A 118 -7.56 -0.24 20.97
CA PRO A 118 -7.69 1.20 21.13
C PRO A 118 -6.33 1.87 21.42
N GLN A 119 -6.21 3.17 21.13
CA GLN A 119 -4.98 3.93 21.30
C GLN A 119 -4.41 3.80 22.72
N GLU A 120 -5.24 3.98 23.74
CA GLU A 120 -4.83 3.98 25.15
C GLU A 120 -4.19 2.64 25.54
N VAL A 121 -4.73 1.54 25.01
CA VAL A 121 -4.20 0.20 25.26
C VAL A 121 -2.87 -0.02 24.54
N ILE A 122 -2.73 0.50 23.32
CA ILE A 122 -1.47 0.41 22.57
C ILE A 122 -0.38 1.22 23.29
N GLU A 123 -0.69 2.44 23.70
CA GLU A 123 0.23 3.32 24.43
C GLU A 123 0.68 2.67 25.76
N GLN A 124 -0.25 2.13 26.54
CA GLN A 124 0.06 1.41 27.78
C GLN A 124 0.99 0.21 27.55
N LYS A 125 0.74 -0.58 26.49
CA LYS A 125 1.51 -1.80 26.20
C LYS A 125 2.85 -1.51 25.55
N SER A 126 2.94 -0.43 24.77
CA SER A 126 4.16 -0.03 24.09
C SER A 126 5.04 0.88 24.93
N GLY A 127 4.47 1.66 25.84
CA GLY A 127 5.14 2.76 26.53
C GLY A 127 5.39 3.96 25.60
N LEU A 128 4.76 4.01 24.41
CA LEU A 128 4.93 5.07 23.42
C LEU A 128 3.61 5.83 23.24
N GLU A 129 3.61 7.11 23.55
CA GLU A 129 2.48 7.99 23.31
C GLU A 129 2.33 8.37 21.84
N GLY A 130 1.08 8.37 21.35
CA GLY A 130 0.75 8.83 20.00
C GLY A 130 0.74 7.75 18.94
N ILE A 131 0.69 6.46 19.30
CA ILE A 131 0.35 5.38 18.36
C ILE A 131 -1.17 5.25 18.35
N SER A 132 -1.81 5.84 17.35
CA SER A 132 -3.28 5.95 17.27
C SER A 132 -3.98 4.69 16.77
N PHE A 133 -3.27 3.82 16.05
CA PHE A 133 -3.87 2.63 15.44
C PHE A 133 -2.84 1.54 15.16
N CYS A 134 -3.22 0.29 15.33
CA CYS A 134 -2.51 -0.87 14.82
C CYS A 134 -3.50 -1.82 14.13
N HIS A 135 -3.25 -2.13 12.87
CA HIS A 135 -4.11 -3.02 12.08
C HIS A 135 -4.17 -4.43 12.69
N ALA A 136 -5.35 -5.07 12.68
CA ALA A 136 -5.54 -6.41 13.24
C ALA A 136 -4.58 -7.46 12.63
N SER A 137 -4.24 -7.34 11.34
CA SER A 137 -3.22 -8.19 10.68
C SER A 137 -1.77 -7.73 10.92
N ARG A 138 -1.53 -6.77 11.79
CA ARG A 138 -0.22 -6.33 12.30
C ARG A 138 0.79 -5.84 11.24
N PHE A 139 0.30 -5.41 10.08
CA PHE A 139 1.20 -4.94 9.03
C PHE A 139 1.36 -3.43 8.97
N LEU A 140 0.52 -2.68 9.68
CA LEU A 140 0.45 -1.22 9.63
C LEU A 140 0.13 -0.67 11.01
N ILE A 141 0.83 0.40 11.37
CA ILE A 141 0.47 1.31 12.47
C ILE A 141 0.35 2.74 11.95
N THR A 142 -0.39 3.57 12.68
CA THR A 142 -0.40 5.02 12.52
C THR A 142 0.04 5.68 13.82
N ALA A 143 0.82 6.77 13.68
CA ALA A 143 1.38 7.52 14.79
C ALA A 143 1.21 9.03 14.55
N LYS A 144 1.23 9.81 15.63
CA LYS A 144 1.07 11.27 15.58
C LYS A 144 2.17 11.95 14.76
N ASP A 145 3.40 11.45 14.86
CA ASP A 145 4.58 12.02 14.23
C ASP A 145 5.56 10.92 13.77
N LYS A 146 6.59 11.34 13.05
CA LYS A 146 7.63 10.48 12.49
C LYS A 146 8.46 9.81 13.58
N GLU A 147 8.77 10.55 14.63
CA GLU A 147 9.61 10.11 15.75
C GLU A 147 8.93 8.95 16.49
N THR A 148 7.64 9.06 16.76
CA THR A 148 6.82 7.99 17.36
C THR A 148 6.75 6.75 16.45
N ALA A 149 6.56 6.93 15.15
CA ALA A 149 6.58 5.83 14.19
C ALA A 149 7.94 5.11 14.15
N LEU A 150 9.04 5.86 14.18
CA LEU A 150 10.41 5.33 14.25
C LEU A 150 10.64 4.57 15.57
N ALA A 151 10.24 5.15 16.70
CA ALA A 151 10.38 4.53 18.01
C ALA A 151 9.64 3.19 18.08
N ALA A 152 8.41 3.14 17.54
CA ALA A 152 7.63 1.91 17.46
C ALA A 152 8.33 0.82 16.62
N CYS A 153 8.87 1.17 15.46
CA CYS A 153 9.62 0.21 14.62
C CYS A 153 10.88 -0.28 15.35
N ARG A 154 11.65 0.61 15.97
CA ARG A 154 12.87 0.23 16.73
C ARG A 154 12.54 -0.66 17.92
N GLN A 155 11.45 -0.40 18.62
CA GLN A 155 11.00 -1.26 19.72
C GLN A 155 10.70 -2.68 19.22
N VAL A 156 10.05 -2.80 18.07
CA VAL A 156 9.79 -4.11 17.46
C VAL A 156 11.10 -4.80 17.08
N LEU A 157 12.06 -4.09 16.51
CA LEU A 157 13.39 -4.64 16.18
C LEU A 157 14.11 -5.15 17.42
N LYS A 158 14.15 -4.32 18.49
CA LYS A 158 14.78 -4.67 19.77
C LYS A 158 14.14 -5.93 20.39
N ASN A 159 12.81 -6.00 20.40
CA ASN A 159 12.09 -7.15 20.95
C ASN A 159 12.32 -8.45 20.16
N ASN A 160 12.84 -8.36 18.93
CA ASN A 160 13.19 -9.49 18.08
C ASN A 160 14.71 -9.70 17.93
N GLY A 161 15.54 -9.07 18.79
CA GLY A 161 16.99 -9.24 18.78
C GLY A 161 17.69 -8.74 17.52
N ARG A 162 17.13 -7.68 16.88
CA ARG A 162 17.64 -7.10 15.63
C ARG A 162 18.26 -5.71 15.81
N LEU A 163 18.28 -5.22 17.05
CA LEU A 163 18.97 -4.02 17.55
C LEU A 163 19.71 -4.36 18.83
#